data_f1f18fe526104690956fb6d6ee44a908
#
_entry.id   f1f18fe526104690956fb6d6ee44a908
#
_cell.length_a   1.000
_cell.length_b   1.000
_cell.length_c   1.000
_cell.angle_alpha   90.00
_cell.angle_beta   90.00
_cell.angle_gamma   90.00
#
_symmetry.space_group_name_H-M   'P 1'
#
loop_
_entity.id
_entity.type
_entity.pdbx_description
1 polymer ?
#
loop_
_entity_poly.entity_id
_entity_poly.type
_entity_poly.pdbx_seq_one_letter_code
_entity_poly.pdbx_strand_id
1 'polypeptide(L)'
;MVSSFVIDTYAWVEYFLGSKAGAAARRYIEGGRGLTPSIVLAELRKWFLREIEAGRRTDREMQEHTAFIEEATEIVPLDANLALKAGETDFLMKKRIKGWPLADSVVYATASVRGAGVVSGDPHFKGLENVVFIG
;
A
#
# COMPACT_ATOMS: atom_id res chain seq x y z
N MET A 1 -16.52 2.40 12.80
CA MET A 1 -16.03 1.10 12.31
C MET A 1 -15.36 1.28 10.95
N VAL A 2 -14.19 0.70 10.77
CA VAL A 2 -13.48 0.75 9.51
C VAL A 2 -14.08 -0.30 8.57
N SER A 3 -14.52 0.13 7.38
CA SER A 3 -15.15 -0.75 6.39
C SER A 3 -14.38 -0.84 5.07
N SER A 4 -13.29 -0.07 4.92
CA SER A 4 -12.41 -0.14 3.75
C SER A 4 -10.96 -0.10 4.21
N PHE A 5 -10.06 -0.57 3.34
CA PHE A 5 -8.67 -0.78 3.71
C PHE A 5 -7.73 -0.35 2.60
N VAL A 6 -6.79 0.52 2.95
CA VAL A 6 -5.70 0.90 2.05
C VAL A 6 -4.65 -0.21 2.08
N ILE A 7 -4.36 -0.76 0.92
CA ILE A 7 -3.37 -1.84 0.79
C ILE A 7 -2.03 -1.20 0.45
N ASP A 8 -1.09 -1.29 1.38
CA ASP A 8 0.25 -0.74 1.22
C ASP A 8 1.10 -1.62 0.29
N THR A 9 2.17 -1.06 -0.22
CA THR A 9 3.12 -1.78 -1.08
C THR A 9 3.63 -3.07 -0.43
N TYR A 10 3.97 -3.01 0.87
CA TYR A 10 4.41 -4.20 1.61
C TYR A 10 3.40 -5.34 1.50
N ALA A 11 2.13 -5.03 1.73
CA ALA A 11 1.07 -6.05 1.70
C ALA A 11 0.90 -6.64 0.30
N TRP A 12 0.95 -5.82 -0.74
CA TRP A 12 0.87 -6.30 -2.12
C TRP A 12 2.05 -7.20 -2.49
N VAL A 13 3.27 -6.79 -2.14
CA VAL A 13 4.48 -7.58 -2.42
C VAL A 13 4.37 -8.95 -1.75
N GLU A 14 4.03 -8.99 -0.47
CA GLU A 14 3.92 -10.25 0.28
C GLU A 14 2.78 -11.12 -0.25
N TYR A 15 1.70 -10.49 -0.71
CA TYR A 15 0.59 -11.20 -1.35
C TYR A 15 1.07 -11.91 -2.63
N PHE A 16 1.80 -11.21 -3.49
CA PHE A 16 2.32 -11.80 -4.72
C PHE A 16 3.43 -12.83 -4.46
N LEU A 17 4.15 -12.71 -3.38
CA LEU A 17 5.16 -13.70 -2.97
C LEU A 17 4.53 -14.96 -2.36
N GLY A 18 3.27 -14.90 -1.98
CA GLY A 18 2.60 -16.03 -1.33
C GLY A 18 3.11 -16.33 0.07
N SER A 19 3.65 -15.31 0.74
CA SER A 19 4.19 -15.45 2.10
C SER A 19 3.10 -15.56 3.16
N LYS A 20 3.50 -15.82 4.41
CA LYS A 20 2.58 -15.83 5.56
C LYS A 20 1.91 -14.46 5.74
N ALA A 21 2.68 -13.37 5.60
CA ALA A 21 2.13 -12.02 5.68
C ALA A 21 1.15 -11.77 4.53
N GLY A 22 1.46 -12.26 3.33
CA GLY A 22 0.55 -12.18 2.19
C GLY A 22 -0.76 -12.92 2.41
N ALA A 23 -0.71 -14.07 3.06
CA ALA A 23 -1.92 -14.81 3.43
C ALA A 23 -2.77 -14.00 4.42
N ALA A 24 -2.15 -13.29 5.35
CA ALA A 24 -2.86 -12.42 6.29
C ALA A 24 -3.51 -11.22 5.59
N ALA A 25 -2.90 -10.72 4.51
CA ALA A 25 -3.45 -9.60 3.74
C ALA A 25 -4.61 -10.00 2.83
N ARG A 26 -4.72 -11.27 2.48
CA ARG A 26 -5.62 -11.78 1.45
C ARG A 26 -7.07 -11.34 1.60
N ARG A 27 -7.62 -11.44 2.80
CA ARG A 27 -9.03 -11.08 3.05
C ARG A 27 -9.31 -9.60 2.77
N TYR A 28 -8.32 -8.73 2.98
CA TYR A 28 -8.46 -7.29 2.75
C TYR A 28 -8.34 -6.96 1.27
N ILE A 29 -7.52 -7.70 0.55
CA ILE A 29 -7.31 -7.52 -0.88
C ILE A 29 -8.49 -8.08 -1.69
N GLU A 30 -8.95 -9.27 -1.35
CA GLU A 30 -9.97 -9.97 -2.12
C GLU A 30 -11.39 -9.67 -1.65
N GLY A 31 -11.55 -8.93 -0.56
CA GLY A 31 -12.84 -8.68 0.05
C GLY A 31 -13.70 -7.61 -0.61
N GLY A 32 -13.22 -6.96 -1.66
CA GLY A 32 -13.99 -5.96 -2.41
C GLY A 32 -14.02 -4.57 -1.79
N ARG A 33 -13.26 -4.31 -0.72
CA ARG A 33 -13.20 -3.02 -0.01
C ARG A 33 -11.78 -2.48 0.10
N GLY A 34 -10.89 -2.96 -0.76
CA GLY A 34 -9.51 -2.50 -0.80
C GLY A 34 -9.35 -1.22 -1.60
N LEU A 35 -8.43 -0.39 -1.16
CA LEU A 35 -8.04 0.85 -1.82
C LEU A 35 -6.54 0.78 -2.10
N THR A 36 -6.13 1.10 -3.32
CA THR A 36 -4.70 1.15 -3.67
C THR A 36 -4.34 2.57 -4.10
N PRO A 37 -3.56 3.29 -3.28
CA PRO A 37 -3.08 4.62 -3.68
C PRO A 37 -2.22 4.53 -4.94
N SER A 38 -2.31 5.52 -5.82
CA SER A 38 -1.52 5.50 -7.06
C SER A 38 -0.01 5.48 -6.81
N ILE A 39 0.47 6.03 -5.69
CA ILE A 39 1.89 5.93 -5.32
C ILE A 39 2.32 4.46 -5.12
N VAL A 40 1.41 3.63 -4.62
CA VAL A 40 1.68 2.20 -4.44
C VAL A 40 1.86 1.52 -5.80
N LEU A 41 1.09 1.93 -6.81
CA LEU A 41 1.30 1.41 -8.17
C LEU A 41 2.70 1.74 -8.69
N ALA A 42 3.19 2.95 -8.41
CA ALA A 42 4.54 3.34 -8.82
C ALA A 42 5.61 2.49 -8.12
N GLU A 43 5.45 2.27 -6.82
CA GLU A 43 6.38 1.43 -6.05
C GLU A 43 6.35 -0.02 -6.52
N LEU A 44 5.16 -0.55 -6.79
CA LEU A 44 5.00 -1.92 -7.28
C LEU A 44 5.58 -2.08 -8.69
N ARG A 45 5.39 -1.07 -9.57
CA ARG A 45 6.00 -1.11 -10.90
C ARG A 45 7.51 -1.22 -10.80
N LYS A 46 8.12 -0.43 -9.92
CA LYS A 46 9.57 -0.48 -9.68
C LYS A 46 9.99 -1.86 -9.13
N TRP A 47 9.22 -2.42 -8.20
CA TRP A 47 9.48 -3.75 -7.66
C TRP A 47 9.42 -4.83 -8.74
N PHE A 48 8.40 -4.83 -9.57
CA PHE A 48 8.27 -5.80 -10.66
C PHE A 48 9.44 -5.70 -11.64
N LEU A 49 9.84 -4.49 -12.01
CA LEU A 49 10.94 -4.31 -12.94
C LEU A 49 12.26 -4.87 -12.38
N ARG A 50 12.51 -4.69 -11.09
CA ARG A 50 13.66 -5.30 -10.42
C ARG A 50 13.59 -6.82 -10.41
N GLU A 51 12.41 -7.37 -10.18
CA GLU A 51 12.20 -8.82 -10.20
C GLU A 51 12.41 -9.41 -11.60
N ILE A 52 11.97 -8.70 -12.62
CA ILE A 52 12.17 -9.11 -14.01
C ILE A 52 13.66 -9.06 -14.36
N GLU A 53 14.34 -7.99 -14.00
CA GLU A 53 15.78 -7.84 -14.25
C GLU A 53 16.58 -8.94 -13.56
N ALA A 54 16.16 -9.36 -12.38
CA ALA A 54 16.80 -10.45 -11.64
C ALA A 54 16.39 -11.85 -12.10
N GLY A 55 15.50 -11.94 -13.09
CA GLY A 55 15.05 -13.23 -13.63
C GLY A 55 14.04 -13.98 -12.76
N ARG A 56 13.47 -13.32 -11.75
CA ARG A 56 12.52 -13.97 -10.84
C ARG A 56 11.06 -13.90 -11.32
N ARG A 57 10.75 -12.94 -12.19
CA ARG A 57 9.41 -12.77 -12.75
C ARG A 57 9.51 -12.36 -14.20
N THR A 58 8.37 -12.47 -14.92
CA THR A 58 8.29 -12.11 -16.32
C THR A 58 7.50 -10.81 -16.51
N ASP A 59 7.68 -10.19 -17.67
CA ASP A 59 6.91 -9.02 -18.07
C ASP A 59 5.41 -9.33 -18.08
N ARG A 60 5.05 -10.52 -18.53
CA ARG A 60 3.66 -10.96 -18.55
C ARG A 60 3.05 -11.03 -17.14
N GLU A 61 3.80 -11.59 -16.18
CA GLU A 61 3.34 -11.62 -14.78
C GLU A 61 3.12 -10.22 -14.24
N MET A 62 4.01 -9.28 -14.54
CA MET A 62 3.85 -7.88 -14.13
C MET A 62 2.54 -7.30 -14.68
N GLN A 63 2.25 -7.53 -15.96
CA GLN A 63 1.03 -7.03 -16.58
C GLN A 63 -0.22 -7.66 -15.96
N GLU A 64 -0.20 -8.96 -15.73
CA GLU A 64 -1.31 -9.69 -15.14
C GLU A 64 -1.57 -9.26 -13.69
N HIS A 65 -0.52 -9.10 -12.89
CA HIS A 65 -0.65 -8.65 -11.51
C HIS A 65 -1.12 -7.21 -11.42
N THR A 66 -0.65 -6.34 -12.31
CA THR A 66 -1.11 -4.94 -12.36
C THR A 66 -2.61 -4.89 -12.69
N ALA A 67 -3.06 -5.67 -13.66
CA ALA A 67 -4.48 -5.77 -13.99
C ALA A 67 -5.30 -6.28 -12.81
N PHE A 68 -4.78 -7.25 -12.07
CA PHE A 68 -5.44 -7.77 -10.87
C PHE A 68 -5.61 -6.69 -9.80
N ILE A 69 -4.57 -5.87 -9.55
CA ILE A 69 -4.67 -4.77 -8.57
C ILE A 69 -5.80 -3.81 -8.93
N GLU A 70 -5.87 -3.42 -10.20
CA GLU A 70 -6.89 -2.50 -10.69
C GLU A 70 -8.30 -3.09 -10.65
N GLU A 71 -8.41 -4.40 -10.77
CA GLU A 71 -9.70 -5.09 -10.72
C GLU A 71 -10.14 -5.38 -9.29
N ALA A 72 -9.22 -5.75 -8.42
CA ALA A 72 -9.53 -6.16 -7.04
C ALA A 72 -9.75 -4.98 -6.10
N THR A 73 -9.14 -3.82 -6.37
CA THR A 73 -9.21 -2.65 -5.49
C THR A 73 -9.50 -1.37 -6.28
N GLU A 74 -9.99 -0.36 -5.55
CA GLU A 74 -10.16 0.97 -6.13
C GLU A 74 -8.81 1.69 -6.14
N ILE A 75 -8.40 2.22 -7.29
CA ILE A 75 -7.18 3.03 -7.37
C ILE A 75 -7.51 4.45 -6.93
N VAL A 76 -6.81 4.93 -5.90
CA VAL A 76 -7.02 6.28 -5.36
C VAL A 76 -5.91 7.20 -5.89
N PRO A 77 -6.24 8.15 -6.76
CA PRO A 77 -5.22 9.03 -7.34
C PRO A 77 -4.67 10.01 -6.30
N LEU A 78 -3.40 10.35 -6.43
CA LEU A 78 -2.77 11.40 -5.63
C LEU A 78 -3.11 12.74 -6.27
N ASP A 79 -4.32 13.24 -5.99
CA ASP A 79 -4.74 14.55 -6.45
C ASP A 79 -4.20 15.67 -5.56
N ALA A 80 -4.51 16.92 -5.90
CA ALA A 80 -3.97 18.07 -5.17
C ALA A 80 -4.35 18.05 -3.68
N ASN A 81 -5.60 17.75 -3.36
CA ASN A 81 -6.06 17.73 -1.98
C ASN A 81 -5.34 16.66 -1.17
N LEU A 82 -5.21 15.45 -1.73
CA LEU A 82 -4.52 14.36 -1.06
C LEU A 82 -3.03 14.65 -0.92
N ALA A 83 -2.42 15.25 -1.95
CA ALA A 83 -1.00 15.63 -1.89
C ALA A 83 -0.72 16.63 -0.77
N LEU A 84 -1.57 17.65 -0.62
CA LEU A 84 -1.42 18.62 0.47
C LEU A 84 -1.57 17.94 1.83
N LYS A 85 -2.55 17.08 1.98
CA LYS A 85 -2.76 16.30 3.21
C LYS A 85 -1.56 15.39 3.52
N ALA A 86 -1.01 14.76 2.50
CA ALA A 86 0.19 13.91 2.65
C ALA A 86 1.40 14.72 3.14
N GLY A 87 1.57 15.94 2.63
CA GLY A 87 2.64 16.84 3.09
C GLY A 87 2.50 17.20 4.55
N GLU A 88 1.29 17.53 5.00
CA GLU A 88 0.99 17.82 6.40
C GLU A 88 1.27 16.60 7.28
N THR A 89 0.81 15.43 6.84
CA THR A 89 1.03 14.15 7.52
C THR A 89 2.53 13.87 7.66
N ASP A 90 3.29 14.06 6.57
CA ASP A 90 4.73 13.82 6.55
C ASP A 90 5.46 14.70 7.56
N PHE A 91 5.10 15.98 7.60
CA PHE A 91 5.68 16.94 8.53
C PHE A 91 5.52 16.48 9.99
N LEU A 92 4.32 16.02 10.36
CA LEU A 92 4.01 15.56 11.71
C LEU A 92 4.66 14.19 12.00
N MET A 93 4.58 13.26 11.07
CA MET A 93 5.07 11.90 11.29
C MET A 93 6.59 11.80 11.38
N LYS A 94 7.32 12.64 10.64
CA LYS A 94 8.78 12.70 10.75
C LYS A 94 9.26 13.14 12.13
N LYS A 95 8.44 13.84 12.88
CA LYS A 95 8.74 14.20 14.27
C LYS A 95 8.56 13.02 15.23
N ARG A 96 7.72 12.06 14.87
CA ARG A 96 7.38 10.91 15.72
C ARG A 96 8.21 9.67 15.37
N ILE A 97 8.48 9.45 14.11
CA ILE A 97 9.09 8.21 13.59
C ILE A 97 10.30 8.56 12.74
N LYS A 98 11.48 8.15 13.21
CA LYS A 98 12.73 8.34 12.49
C LYS A 98 12.69 7.57 11.17
N GLY A 99 13.10 8.22 10.08
CA GLY A 99 13.18 7.59 8.77
C GLY A 99 11.86 7.44 8.04
N TRP A 100 10.77 8.06 8.57
CA TRP A 100 9.46 8.02 7.94
C TRP A 100 9.50 8.64 6.53
N PRO A 101 9.16 7.87 5.47
CA PRO A 101 9.23 8.37 4.10
C PRO A 101 7.93 9.04 3.66
N LEU A 102 8.05 9.96 2.69
CA LEU A 102 6.89 10.65 2.13
C LEU A 102 5.85 9.69 1.53
N ALA A 103 6.30 8.61 0.91
CA ALA A 103 5.39 7.62 0.35
C ALA A 103 4.46 7.02 1.43
N ASP A 104 4.98 6.75 2.62
CA ASP A 104 4.17 6.26 3.74
C ASP A 104 3.15 7.30 4.19
N SER A 105 3.50 8.59 4.10
CA SER A 105 2.57 9.68 4.38
C SER A 105 1.41 9.71 3.39
N VAL A 106 1.66 9.41 2.12
CA VAL A 106 0.59 9.34 1.11
C VAL A 106 -0.37 8.20 1.46
N VAL A 107 0.16 7.05 1.83
CA VAL A 107 -0.65 5.89 2.23
C VAL A 107 -1.50 6.21 3.45
N TYR A 108 -0.88 6.77 4.49
CA TYR A 108 -1.56 7.08 5.74
C TYR A 108 -2.59 8.19 5.56
N ALA A 109 -2.27 9.23 4.77
CA ALA A 109 -3.20 10.30 4.45
C ALA A 109 -4.40 9.78 3.63
N THR A 110 -4.18 8.86 2.71
CA THR A 110 -5.25 8.23 1.94
C THR A 110 -6.25 7.56 2.89
N ALA A 111 -5.73 6.80 3.85
CA ALA A 111 -6.57 6.14 4.85
C ALA A 111 -7.37 7.16 5.68
N SER A 112 -6.72 8.22 6.13
CA SER A 112 -7.37 9.27 6.92
C SER A 112 -8.50 9.94 6.14
N VAL A 113 -8.25 10.32 4.88
CA VAL A 113 -9.24 11.01 4.04
C VAL A 113 -10.43 10.09 3.72
N ARG A 114 -10.18 8.80 3.53
CA ARG A 114 -11.22 7.84 3.15
C ARG A 114 -11.87 7.15 4.35
N GLY A 115 -11.46 7.47 5.57
CA GLY A 115 -11.98 6.78 6.75
C GLY A 115 -11.65 5.29 6.74
N ALA A 116 -10.51 4.92 6.19
CA ALA A 116 -10.08 3.54 5.99
C ALA A 116 -8.98 3.13 6.98
N GLY A 117 -8.80 1.82 7.13
CA GLY A 117 -7.61 1.28 7.81
C GLY A 117 -6.47 1.10 6.81
N VAL A 118 -5.26 0.88 7.31
CA VAL A 118 -4.08 0.56 6.49
C VAL A 118 -3.69 -0.89 6.74
N VAL A 119 -3.45 -1.65 5.69
CA VAL A 119 -2.91 -3.01 5.78
C VAL A 119 -1.44 -2.95 5.35
N SER A 120 -0.54 -3.16 6.29
CA SER A 120 0.91 -3.12 6.04
C SER A 120 1.67 -3.96 7.07
N GLY A 121 2.83 -4.47 6.67
CA GLY A 121 3.79 -5.09 7.58
C GLY A 121 5.07 -4.28 7.69
N ASP A 122 5.12 -3.09 7.09
CA ASP A 122 6.27 -2.19 7.22
C ASP A 122 6.38 -1.72 8.68
N PRO A 123 7.56 -1.85 9.31
CA PRO A 123 7.77 -1.43 10.69
C PRO A 123 7.35 0.02 10.98
N HIS A 124 7.39 0.92 9.99
CA HIS A 124 6.94 2.30 10.16
C HIS A 124 5.48 2.40 10.62
N PHE A 125 4.65 1.45 10.20
CA PHE A 125 3.22 1.44 10.54
C PHE A 125 2.89 0.72 11.83
N LYS A 126 3.86 0.04 12.44
CA LYS A 126 3.62 -0.76 13.63
C LYS A 126 3.17 0.13 14.80
N GLY A 127 2.03 -0.19 15.37
CA GLY A 127 1.49 0.53 16.54
C GLY A 127 0.74 1.81 16.20
N LEU A 128 0.61 2.17 14.93
CA LEU A 128 -0.18 3.34 14.54
C LEU A 128 -1.68 3.02 14.55
N GLU A 129 -2.48 4.07 14.75
CA GLU A 129 -3.94 3.93 14.74
C GLU A 129 -4.45 3.47 13.38
N ASN A 130 -5.50 2.66 13.40
CA ASN A 130 -6.18 2.15 12.21
C ASN A 130 -5.27 1.37 11.26
N VAL A 131 -4.28 0.68 11.81
CA VAL A 131 -3.39 -0.19 11.03
C VAL A 131 -3.66 -1.65 11.38
N VAL A 132 -3.87 -2.43 10.33
CA VAL A 132 -3.86 -3.90 10.41
C VAL A 132 -2.43 -4.31 10.11
N PHE A 133 -1.67 -4.65 11.13
CA PHE A 133 -0.26 -4.99 10.98
C PHE A 133 -0.12 -6.48 10.66
N ILE A 134 0.50 -6.78 9.52
CA ILE A 134 0.68 -8.15 9.01
C ILE A 134 2.14 -8.59 9.01
N GLY A 135 3.03 -7.74 9.47
CA GLY A 135 4.47 -8.04 9.54
C GLY A 135 4.87 -8.96 10.67
#